data_415b5b15bbce972781f2b20ff657876b
#
_entry.id   415b5b15bbce972781f2b20ff657876b
#
_cell.length_a   1.000
_cell.length_b   1.000
_cell.length_c   1.000
_cell.angle_alpha   90.00
_cell.angle_beta   90.00
_cell.angle_gamma   90.00
#
_symmetry.space_group_name_H-M   'P 1'
#
loop_
_entity.id
_entity.type
_entity.pdbx_description
1 polymer ?
#
loop_
_entity_poly.entity_id
_entity_poly.type
_entity_poly.pdbx_seq_one_letter_code
_entity_poly.pdbx_strand_id
1 'polypeptide(L)'
;MSKFTSKQSVAIWYALTALLATFLVGQVILWFFPDRSSMGASLLFILMNLIPMITALCFSIVLDETKSLGEFFKKVFLQKESSMACILAFLIPVIYYGISILLMNVRFTGNSLLNFFLYFPWTFLYGGLEEVGWRWFLQEHLSFSKHFITKMMVLSLVWFLWHIPIYQLPWITAGSSNYLIFYLMILGNTFLFGALKEYSKGAAPCILAHMLIDSLAVLMLVQSSLTQIILLVIFEILLASWLVAVRKS
;
A
#
# COMPACT_ATOMS: atom_id res chain seq x y z
N MET A 1 -31.34 1.37 -7.49
CA MET A 1 -30.67 2.65 -7.83
C MET A 1 -29.54 2.83 -6.83
N SER A 2 -28.27 2.82 -7.28
CA SER A 2 -27.13 3.00 -6.37
C SER A 2 -27.21 4.40 -5.76
N LYS A 3 -27.00 4.51 -4.44
CA LYS A 3 -26.93 5.77 -3.71
C LYS A 3 -25.73 6.63 -4.10
N PHE A 4 -24.85 6.11 -4.97
CA PHE A 4 -23.63 6.78 -5.43
C PHE A 4 -23.84 7.34 -6.83
N THR A 5 -23.87 8.65 -6.94
CA THR A 5 -24.13 9.35 -8.21
C THR A 5 -22.86 9.58 -9.05
N SER A 6 -21.67 9.36 -8.51
CA SER A 6 -20.39 9.55 -9.21
C SER A 6 -19.27 8.69 -8.65
N LYS A 7 -18.27 8.34 -9.49
CA LYS A 7 -17.04 7.64 -9.05
C LYS A 7 -16.35 8.39 -7.92
N GLN A 8 -16.38 9.72 -7.94
CA GLN A 8 -15.79 10.55 -6.89
C GLN A 8 -16.45 10.34 -5.53
N SER A 9 -17.80 10.26 -5.48
CA SER A 9 -18.51 9.96 -4.23
C SER A 9 -18.14 8.59 -3.69
N VAL A 10 -17.97 7.60 -4.57
CA VAL A 10 -17.51 6.25 -4.21
C VAL A 10 -16.12 6.31 -3.56
N ALA A 11 -15.16 7.00 -4.18
CA ALA A 11 -13.81 7.15 -3.65
C ALA A 11 -13.79 7.78 -2.24
N ILE A 12 -14.59 8.83 -2.03
CA ILE A 12 -14.70 9.51 -0.73
C ILE A 12 -15.28 8.57 0.33
N TRP A 13 -16.41 7.93 0.04
CA TRP A 13 -17.05 7.03 1.00
C TRP A 13 -16.21 5.80 1.30
N TYR A 14 -15.52 5.24 0.29
CA TYR A 14 -14.57 4.16 0.48
C TYR A 14 -13.45 4.58 1.45
N ALA A 15 -12.80 5.72 1.18
CA ALA A 15 -11.70 6.22 2.00
C ALA A 15 -12.16 6.45 3.46
N LEU A 16 -13.29 7.14 3.65
CA LEU A 16 -13.85 7.39 4.99
C LEU A 16 -14.17 6.10 5.73
N THR A 17 -14.77 5.12 5.05
CA THR A 17 -15.10 3.81 5.65
C THR A 17 -13.85 3.05 6.06
N ALA A 18 -12.85 2.97 5.18
CA ALA A 18 -11.59 2.29 5.48
C ALA A 18 -10.85 2.95 6.65
N LEU A 19 -10.73 4.29 6.64
CA LEU A 19 -10.09 5.05 7.72
C LEU A 19 -10.80 4.86 9.06
N LEU A 20 -12.13 5.02 9.09
CA LEU A 20 -12.92 4.88 10.31
C LEU A 20 -12.87 3.46 10.86
N ALA A 21 -13.02 2.45 10.01
CA ALA A 21 -12.96 1.05 10.44
C ALA A 21 -11.60 0.70 11.03
N THR A 22 -10.50 1.15 10.40
CA THR A 22 -9.15 0.92 10.92
C THR A 22 -8.93 1.64 12.25
N PHE A 23 -9.38 2.88 12.37
CA PHE A 23 -9.33 3.62 13.64
C PHE A 23 -10.07 2.88 14.75
N LEU A 24 -11.30 2.43 14.51
CA LEU A 24 -12.11 1.73 15.51
C LEU A 24 -11.44 0.42 15.94
N VAL A 25 -10.95 -0.39 15.00
CA VAL A 25 -10.21 -1.63 15.34
C VAL A 25 -8.95 -1.31 16.12
N GLY A 26 -8.21 -0.26 15.74
CA GLY A 26 -7.04 0.21 16.48
C GLY A 26 -7.37 0.59 17.93
N GLN A 27 -8.49 1.30 18.17
CA GLN A 27 -8.94 1.62 19.53
C GLN A 27 -9.31 0.36 20.34
N VAL A 28 -9.98 -0.62 19.69
CA VAL A 28 -10.28 -1.90 20.34
C VAL A 28 -8.99 -2.62 20.77
N ILE A 29 -7.96 -2.63 19.91
CA ILE A 29 -6.67 -3.22 20.27
C ILE A 29 -6.07 -2.47 21.47
N LEU A 30 -6.00 -1.14 21.43
CA LEU A 30 -5.40 -0.34 22.51
C LEU A 30 -6.08 -0.53 23.86
N TRP A 31 -7.40 -0.67 23.88
CA TRP A 31 -8.14 -0.78 25.13
C TRP A 31 -8.21 -2.20 25.68
N PHE A 32 -8.32 -3.21 24.84
CA PHE A 32 -8.58 -4.59 25.27
C PHE A 32 -7.39 -5.54 25.07
N PHE A 33 -6.44 -5.19 24.20
CA PHE A 33 -5.32 -6.04 23.82
C PHE A 33 -4.01 -5.27 23.72
N PRO A 34 -3.60 -4.53 24.78
CA PRO A 34 -2.39 -3.68 24.71
C PRO A 34 -1.09 -4.49 24.56
N ASP A 35 -1.12 -5.80 24.83
CA ASP A 35 0.00 -6.70 24.68
C ASP A 35 -0.09 -7.48 23.36
N ARG A 36 0.97 -7.39 22.54
CA ARG A 36 1.09 -8.12 21.27
C ARG A 36 1.07 -9.64 21.44
N SER A 37 1.45 -10.18 22.59
CA SER A 37 1.50 -11.62 22.82
C SER A 37 0.11 -12.28 22.81
N SER A 38 -0.96 -11.51 22.96
CA SER A 38 -2.31 -12.04 22.91
C SER A 38 -2.73 -12.43 21.47
N MET A 39 -3.39 -13.59 21.35
CA MET A 39 -3.97 -14.02 20.06
C MET A 39 -4.97 -12.99 19.54
N GLY A 40 -5.75 -12.36 20.43
CA GLY A 40 -6.71 -11.33 20.08
C GLY A 40 -6.05 -10.11 19.42
N ALA A 41 -4.94 -9.61 19.98
CA ALA A 41 -4.15 -8.54 19.36
C ALA A 41 -3.68 -8.90 17.96
N SER A 42 -3.13 -10.10 17.78
CA SER A 42 -2.62 -10.58 16.50
C SER A 42 -3.72 -10.68 15.44
N LEU A 43 -4.88 -11.23 15.79
CA LEU A 43 -6.02 -11.36 14.87
C LEU A 43 -6.60 -9.99 14.47
N LEU A 44 -6.77 -9.08 15.43
CA LEU A 44 -7.25 -7.73 15.15
C LEU A 44 -6.23 -6.92 14.34
N PHE A 45 -4.94 -7.12 14.56
CA PHE A 45 -3.91 -6.49 13.74
C PHE A 45 -3.94 -6.98 12.29
N ILE A 46 -4.11 -8.29 12.06
CA ILE A 46 -4.36 -8.81 10.71
C ILE A 46 -5.62 -8.18 10.12
N LEU A 47 -6.70 -8.11 10.88
CA LEU A 47 -7.95 -7.48 10.41
C LEU A 47 -7.73 -6.02 10.00
N MET A 48 -6.96 -5.22 10.77
CA MET A 48 -6.63 -3.84 10.39
C MET A 48 -5.98 -3.76 9.00
N ASN A 49 -5.02 -4.64 8.71
CA ASN A 49 -4.34 -4.67 7.42
C ASN A 49 -5.25 -5.17 6.28
N LEU A 50 -6.29 -5.95 6.59
CA LEU A 50 -7.27 -6.43 5.61
C LEU A 50 -8.41 -5.44 5.34
N ILE A 51 -8.63 -4.44 6.19
CA ILE A 51 -9.73 -3.47 6.06
C ILE A 51 -9.79 -2.83 4.67
N PRO A 52 -8.70 -2.37 4.05
CA PRO A 52 -8.76 -1.80 2.70
C PRO A 52 -9.33 -2.78 1.66
N MET A 53 -8.89 -4.04 1.69
CA MET A 53 -9.41 -5.08 0.79
C MET A 53 -10.87 -5.43 1.08
N ILE A 54 -11.24 -5.60 2.36
CA ILE A 54 -12.62 -5.93 2.77
C ILE A 54 -13.57 -4.81 2.35
N THR A 55 -13.17 -3.55 2.57
CA THR A 55 -13.95 -2.39 2.14
C THR A 55 -14.10 -2.36 0.61
N ALA A 56 -13.03 -2.65 -0.14
CA ALA A 56 -13.09 -2.74 -1.61
C ALA A 56 -14.06 -3.83 -2.08
N LEU A 57 -14.04 -5.00 -1.45
CA LEU A 57 -14.99 -6.08 -1.73
C LEU A 57 -16.44 -5.63 -1.48
N CYS A 58 -16.73 -5.06 -0.31
CA CYS A 58 -18.09 -4.61 0.03
C CYS A 58 -18.59 -3.55 -0.96
N PHE A 59 -17.77 -2.56 -1.29
CA PHE A 59 -18.13 -1.53 -2.26
C PHE A 59 -18.30 -2.09 -3.66
N SER A 60 -17.43 -3.00 -4.12
CA SER A 60 -17.56 -3.64 -5.44
C SER A 60 -18.87 -4.40 -5.61
N ILE A 61 -19.33 -5.07 -4.54
CA ILE A 61 -20.62 -5.78 -4.54
C ILE A 61 -21.78 -4.78 -4.55
N VAL A 62 -21.74 -3.74 -3.71
CA VAL A 62 -22.80 -2.72 -3.63
C VAL A 62 -22.96 -1.93 -4.92
N LEU A 63 -21.85 -1.77 -5.68
CA LEU A 63 -21.82 -1.07 -6.96
C LEU A 63 -22.12 -1.97 -8.17
N ASP A 64 -22.41 -3.26 -7.95
CA ASP A 64 -22.57 -4.27 -9.00
C ASP A 64 -21.32 -4.44 -9.90
N GLU A 65 -20.15 -4.00 -9.43
CA GLU A 65 -18.88 -4.23 -10.14
C GLU A 65 -18.44 -5.69 -10.06
N THR A 66 -18.83 -6.39 -8.99
CA THR A 66 -18.66 -7.83 -8.80
C THR A 66 -19.94 -8.43 -8.21
N LYS A 67 -20.35 -9.60 -8.74
CA LYS A 67 -21.59 -10.28 -8.31
C LYS A 67 -21.36 -11.33 -7.23
N SER A 68 -20.11 -11.71 -6.98
CA SER A 68 -19.75 -12.76 -6.02
C SER A 68 -18.31 -12.62 -5.56
N LEU A 69 -17.97 -13.29 -4.44
CA LEU A 69 -16.59 -13.43 -3.98
C LEU A 69 -15.67 -14.04 -5.03
N GLY A 70 -16.15 -15.07 -5.76
CA GLY A 70 -15.36 -15.71 -6.81
C GLY A 70 -15.05 -14.77 -7.98
N GLU A 71 -16.01 -13.93 -8.38
CA GLU A 71 -15.78 -12.92 -9.40
C GLU A 71 -14.81 -11.83 -8.94
N PHE A 72 -14.95 -11.36 -7.69
CA PHE A 72 -14.01 -10.42 -7.08
C PHE A 72 -12.59 -11.00 -7.10
N PHE A 73 -12.42 -12.23 -6.62
CA PHE A 73 -11.13 -12.91 -6.57
C PHE A 73 -10.50 -13.03 -7.98
N LYS A 74 -11.31 -13.39 -8.96
CA LYS A 74 -10.87 -13.48 -10.35
C LYS A 74 -10.44 -12.12 -10.93
N LYS A 75 -11.17 -11.05 -10.64
CA LYS A 75 -10.84 -9.69 -11.10
C LYS A 75 -9.59 -9.12 -10.43
N VAL A 76 -9.38 -9.43 -9.16
CA VAL A 76 -8.28 -8.91 -8.35
C VAL A 76 -6.98 -9.68 -8.60
N PHE A 77 -7.03 -11.02 -8.56
CA PHE A 77 -5.83 -11.86 -8.48
C PHE A 77 -5.55 -12.67 -9.75
N LEU A 78 -6.56 -13.01 -10.53
CA LEU A 78 -6.43 -13.96 -11.65
C LEU A 78 -6.53 -13.28 -13.02
N GLN A 79 -6.20 -11.98 -13.10
CA GLN A 79 -6.13 -11.31 -14.39
C GLN A 79 -4.83 -11.71 -15.12
N LYS A 80 -4.92 -11.83 -16.45
CA LYS A 80 -3.72 -11.96 -17.26
C LYS A 80 -3.03 -10.60 -17.32
N GLU A 81 -1.98 -10.46 -16.55
CA GLU A 81 -1.20 -9.24 -16.46
C GLU A 81 -0.29 -9.05 -17.69
N SER A 82 0.12 -7.80 -17.93
CA SER A 82 1.11 -7.50 -18.95
C SER A 82 2.51 -7.95 -18.51
N SER A 83 3.37 -8.35 -19.46
CA SER A 83 4.77 -8.67 -19.14
C SER A 83 5.48 -7.50 -18.46
N MET A 84 5.16 -6.26 -18.87
CA MET A 84 5.72 -5.05 -18.25
C MET A 84 5.28 -4.92 -16.79
N ALA A 85 4.01 -5.18 -16.45
CA ALA A 85 3.55 -5.15 -15.06
C ALA A 85 4.30 -6.19 -14.20
N CYS A 86 4.52 -7.39 -14.73
CA CYS A 86 5.29 -8.43 -14.03
C CYS A 86 6.76 -8.00 -13.82
N ILE A 87 7.40 -7.43 -14.84
CA ILE A 87 8.78 -6.94 -14.73
C ILE A 87 8.86 -5.81 -13.71
N LEU A 88 7.97 -4.82 -13.78
CA LEU A 88 7.95 -3.70 -12.86
C LEU A 88 7.67 -4.12 -11.40
N ALA A 89 6.88 -5.17 -11.17
CA ALA A 89 6.63 -5.69 -9.83
C ALA A 89 7.92 -6.14 -9.11
N PHE A 90 8.91 -6.67 -9.85
CA PHE A 90 10.23 -7.01 -9.30
C PHE A 90 11.21 -5.83 -9.35
N LEU A 91 11.16 -5.03 -10.41
CA LEU A 91 12.12 -3.97 -10.64
C LEU A 91 11.95 -2.79 -9.66
N ILE A 92 10.70 -2.45 -9.30
CA ILE A 92 10.41 -1.35 -8.35
C ILE A 92 11.08 -1.57 -7.00
N PRO A 93 10.95 -2.73 -6.31
CA PRO A 93 11.67 -2.98 -5.05
C PRO A 93 13.20 -2.91 -5.21
N VAL A 94 13.74 -3.42 -6.33
CA VAL A 94 15.18 -3.36 -6.62
C VAL A 94 15.65 -1.92 -6.79
N ILE A 95 14.89 -1.10 -7.51
CA ILE A 95 15.21 0.32 -7.70
C ILE A 95 15.10 1.07 -6.37
N TYR A 96 14.01 0.86 -5.61
CA TYR A 96 13.78 1.48 -4.31
C TYR A 96 14.98 1.27 -3.36
N TYR A 97 15.36 0.03 -3.14
CA TYR A 97 16.50 -0.29 -2.28
C TYR A 97 17.85 0.07 -2.91
N GLY A 98 18.00 -0.09 -4.22
CA GLY A 98 19.21 0.30 -4.95
C GLY A 98 19.52 1.79 -4.81
N ILE A 99 18.55 2.65 -5.02
CA ILE A 99 18.70 4.10 -4.83
C ILE A 99 18.90 4.43 -3.34
N SER A 100 18.19 3.76 -2.43
CA SER A 100 18.38 3.94 -0.99
C SER A 100 19.82 3.60 -0.55
N ILE A 101 20.41 2.54 -1.11
CA ILE A 101 21.82 2.18 -0.85
C ILE A 101 22.77 3.25 -1.42
N LEU A 102 22.55 3.71 -2.66
CA LEU A 102 23.36 4.76 -3.28
C LEU A 102 23.34 6.08 -2.50
N LEU A 103 22.21 6.40 -1.91
CA LEU A 103 22.06 7.57 -1.04
C LEU A 103 22.60 7.35 0.39
N MET A 104 23.23 6.19 0.68
CA MET A 104 23.68 5.79 2.02
C MET A 104 22.55 5.84 3.06
N ASN A 105 21.33 5.49 2.64
CA ASN A 105 20.10 5.62 3.41
C ASN A 105 19.61 4.28 3.96
N VAL A 106 20.45 3.26 3.98
CA VAL A 106 20.10 1.91 4.39
C VAL A 106 21.00 1.45 5.54
N ARG A 107 20.38 0.87 6.56
CA ARG A 107 21.05 0.11 7.60
C ARG A 107 20.75 -1.38 7.42
N PHE A 108 21.78 -2.19 7.24
CA PHE A 108 21.65 -3.64 7.26
C PHE A 108 21.34 -4.12 8.69
N THR A 109 20.33 -5.00 8.80
CA THR A 109 19.84 -5.48 10.11
C THR A 109 20.72 -6.57 10.71
N GLY A 110 21.55 -7.24 9.90
CA GLY A 110 22.30 -8.43 10.27
C GLY A 110 21.48 -9.73 10.20
N ASN A 111 20.21 -9.67 9.84
CA ASN A 111 19.37 -10.85 9.65
C ASN A 111 19.84 -11.66 8.45
N SER A 112 19.65 -12.99 8.52
CA SER A 112 19.99 -13.91 7.43
C SER A 112 18.96 -13.82 6.29
N LEU A 113 19.39 -14.20 5.08
CA LEU A 113 18.47 -14.30 3.92
C LEU A 113 17.30 -15.27 4.18
N LEU A 114 17.47 -16.26 5.05
CA LEU A 114 16.38 -17.14 5.46
C LEU A 114 15.22 -16.36 6.07
N ASN A 115 15.49 -15.32 6.87
CA ASN A 115 14.45 -14.49 7.48
C ASN A 115 13.59 -13.77 6.43
N PHE A 116 14.18 -13.34 5.30
CA PHE A 116 13.41 -12.82 4.17
C PHE A 116 12.39 -13.85 3.66
N PHE A 117 12.81 -15.09 3.40
CA PHE A 117 11.91 -16.13 2.90
C PHE A 117 10.85 -16.55 3.92
N LEU A 118 11.19 -16.59 5.20
CA LEU A 118 10.24 -16.92 6.27
C LEU A 118 9.19 -15.80 6.47
N TYR A 119 9.60 -14.56 6.29
CA TYR A 119 8.70 -13.40 6.47
C TYR A 119 7.85 -13.10 5.23
N PHE A 120 8.34 -13.41 4.04
CA PHE A 120 7.68 -13.11 2.76
C PHE A 120 6.20 -13.54 2.69
N PRO A 121 5.78 -14.74 3.14
CA PRO A 121 4.36 -15.10 3.13
C PRO A 121 3.50 -14.20 4.05
N TRP A 122 4.06 -13.72 5.15
CA TRP A 122 3.36 -12.85 6.10
C TRP A 122 3.13 -11.45 5.56
N THR A 123 4.03 -10.94 4.71
CA THR A 123 3.85 -9.63 4.07
C THR A 123 2.66 -9.59 3.11
N PHE A 124 2.18 -10.75 2.66
CA PHE A 124 0.92 -10.83 1.94
C PHE A 124 -0.26 -10.31 2.77
N LEU A 125 -0.32 -10.65 4.06
CA LEU A 125 -1.38 -10.22 4.98
C LEU A 125 -1.12 -8.82 5.56
N TYR A 126 0.16 -8.42 5.76
CA TYR A 126 0.54 -7.21 6.48
C TYR A 126 0.84 -6.02 5.57
N GLY A 127 0.81 -6.17 4.27
CA GLY A 127 1.08 -5.10 3.31
C GLY A 127 0.44 -5.40 1.95
N GLY A 128 0.72 -6.58 1.38
CA GLY A 128 0.31 -6.90 0.01
C GLY A 128 -1.19 -6.72 -0.25
N LEU A 129 -2.05 -7.25 0.61
CA LEU A 129 -3.51 -7.19 0.42
C LEU A 129 -4.11 -5.78 0.53
N GLU A 130 -3.40 -4.83 1.10
CA GLU A 130 -3.79 -3.42 1.09
C GLU A 130 -3.92 -2.87 -0.32
N GLU A 131 -3.07 -3.35 -1.26
CA GLU A 131 -3.04 -2.87 -2.64
C GLU A 131 -4.33 -3.16 -3.41
N VAL A 132 -5.12 -4.15 -2.96
CA VAL A 132 -6.48 -4.36 -3.46
C VAL A 132 -7.35 -3.14 -3.20
N GLY A 133 -7.25 -2.60 -2.00
CA GLY A 133 -7.98 -1.40 -1.62
C GLY A 133 -7.44 -0.13 -2.28
N TRP A 134 -6.15 0.09 -2.18
CA TRP A 134 -5.54 1.34 -2.58
C TRP A 134 -5.36 1.45 -4.09
N ARG A 135 -4.86 0.41 -4.77
CA ARG A 135 -4.54 0.47 -6.20
C ARG A 135 -5.69 -0.05 -7.06
N TRP A 136 -6.22 -1.24 -6.75
CA TRP A 136 -7.24 -1.83 -7.61
C TRP A 136 -8.59 -1.10 -7.46
N PHE A 137 -8.96 -0.66 -6.24
CA PHE A 137 -10.25 0.00 -6.00
C PHE A 137 -10.14 1.53 -5.96
N LEU A 138 -9.45 2.11 -4.97
CA LEU A 138 -9.48 3.57 -4.74
C LEU A 138 -8.86 4.35 -5.90
N GLN A 139 -7.69 3.96 -6.41
CA GLN A 139 -7.04 4.64 -7.54
C GLN A 139 -7.94 4.72 -8.77
N GLU A 140 -8.72 3.67 -9.07
CA GLU A 140 -9.64 3.61 -10.21
C GLU A 140 -10.87 4.52 -10.02
N HIS A 141 -11.28 4.77 -8.76
CA HIS A 141 -12.42 5.61 -8.44
C HIS A 141 -12.06 7.08 -8.21
N LEU A 142 -10.78 7.44 -8.10
CA LEU A 142 -10.33 8.82 -8.01
C LEU A 142 -10.51 9.51 -9.37
N SER A 143 -11.68 10.11 -9.59
CA SER A 143 -12.09 10.70 -10.89
C SER A 143 -12.06 12.23 -10.89
N PHE A 144 -11.70 12.88 -9.79
CA PHE A 144 -11.66 14.36 -9.67
C PHE A 144 -10.55 15.02 -10.52
N SER A 145 -9.55 14.25 -10.92
CA SER A 145 -8.46 14.72 -11.79
C SER A 145 -8.08 13.63 -12.80
N LYS A 146 -7.72 14.05 -14.00
CA LYS A 146 -7.08 13.19 -15.00
C LYS A 146 -5.55 13.13 -14.82
N HIS A 147 -4.99 14.04 -14.01
CA HIS A 147 -3.56 14.12 -13.78
C HIS A 147 -3.10 13.07 -12.77
N PHE A 148 -2.17 12.22 -13.19
CA PHE A 148 -1.58 11.17 -12.35
C PHE A 148 -1.03 11.71 -11.04
N ILE A 149 -0.23 12.79 -11.11
CA ILE A 149 0.39 13.42 -9.93
C ILE A 149 -0.66 13.79 -8.89
N THR A 150 -1.74 14.49 -9.29
CA THR A 150 -2.78 14.92 -8.36
C THR A 150 -3.49 13.75 -7.69
N LYS A 151 -3.75 12.67 -8.44
CA LYS A 151 -4.33 11.44 -7.88
C LYS A 151 -3.40 10.81 -6.84
N MET A 152 -2.11 10.69 -7.14
CA MET A 152 -1.13 10.09 -6.22
C MET A 152 -0.94 10.94 -4.96
N MET A 153 -0.95 12.26 -5.07
CA MET A 153 -0.91 13.14 -3.89
C MET A 153 -2.09 12.90 -2.95
N VAL A 154 -3.32 12.80 -3.46
CA VAL A 154 -4.50 12.54 -2.63
C VAL A 154 -4.45 11.12 -2.05
N LEU A 155 -4.10 10.13 -2.88
CA LEU A 155 -4.02 8.73 -2.44
C LEU A 155 -2.97 8.55 -1.34
N SER A 156 -1.82 9.23 -1.45
CA SER A 156 -0.76 9.17 -0.43
C SER A 156 -1.22 9.72 0.91
N LEU A 157 -2.01 10.80 0.91
CA LEU A 157 -2.60 11.35 2.14
C LEU A 157 -3.58 10.36 2.78
N VAL A 158 -4.45 9.73 1.99
CA VAL A 158 -5.39 8.73 2.51
C VAL A 158 -4.64 7.53 3.09
N TRP A 159 -3.64 7.03 2.37
CA TRP A 159 -2.85 5.88 2.81
C TRP A 159 -2.02 6.20 4.06
N PHE A 160 -1.45 7.39 4.14
CA PHE A 160 -0.76 7.87 5.35
C PHE A 160 -1.71 7.97 6.56
N LEU A 161 -2.88 8.57 6.39
CA LEU A 161 -3.89 8.69 7.47
C LEU A 161 -4.34 7.31 7.97
N TRP A 162 -4.42 6.33 7.07
CA TRP A 162 -4.75 4.95 7.43
C TRP A 162 -3.69 4.29 8.32
N HIS A 163 -2.42 4.64 8.17
CA HIS A 163 -1.34 4.12 9.00
C HIS A 163 -1.32 4.72 10.43
N ILE A 164 -1.91 5.90 10.67
CA ILE A 164 -1.83 6.57 11.97
C ILE A 164 -2.29 5.67 13.12
N PRO A 165 -3.49 5.03 13.09
CA PRO A 165 -3.91 4.14 14.17
C PRO A 165 -3.02 2.89 14.31
N ILE A 166 -2.39 2.43 13.23
CA ILE A 166 -1.44 1.31 13.27
C ILE A 166 -0.19 1.70 14.07
N TYR A 167 0.36 2.88 13.79
CA TYR A 167 1.56 3.37 14.49
C TYR A 167 1.32 3.87 15.91
N GLN A 168 0.07 3.97 16.34
CA GLN A 168 -0.26 4.19 17.75
C GLN A 168 -0.15 2.91 18.60
N LEU A 169 -0.05 1.73 17.97
CA LEU A 169 0.10 0.47 18.69
C LEU A 169 1.49 0.39 19.34
N PRO A 170 1.58 0.04 20.65
CA PRO A 170 2.83 0.14 21.43
C PRO A 170 3.98 -0.72 20.89
N TRP A 171 3.68 -1.77 20.14
CA TRP A 171 4.67 -2.68 19.58
C TRP A 171 5.10 -2.33 18.14
N ILE A 172 4.49 -1.33 17.52
CA ILE A 172 4.89 -0.88 16.17
C ILE A 172 5.89 0.25 16.33
N THR A 173 7.17 -0.06 16.12
CA THR A 173 8.26 0.91 16.26
C THR A 173 8.75 1.49 14.95
N ALA A 174 8.50 0.81 13.85
CA ALA A 174 8.91 1.25 12.53
C ALA A 174 8.08 2.45 12.06
N GLY A 175 8.74 3.52 11.63
CA GLY A 175 8.08 4.71 11.05
C GLY A 175 7.44 5.67 12.04
N SER A 176 7.26 5.29 13.31
CA SER A 176 6.52 6.09 14.31
C SER A 176 7.29 7.28 14.88
N SER A 177 8.61 7.31 14.73
CA SER A 177 9.46 8.34 15.37
C SER A 177 9.40 9.70 14.66
N ASN A 178 9.06 9.74 13.37
CA ASN A 178 8.95 10.97 12.59
C ASN A 178 7.89 10.84 11.49
N TYR A 179 6.70 11.37 11.75
CA TYR A 179 5.57 11.32 10.82
C TYR A 179 5.84 12.00 9.48
N LEU A 180 6.69 13.05 9.42
CA LEU A 180 7.03 13.69 8.15
C LEU A 180 7.87 12.77 7.27
N ILE A 181 8.91 12.15 7.82
CA ILE A 181 9.74 11.18 7.10
C ILE A 181 8.89 10.01 6.64
N PHE A 182 8.03 9.49 7.51
CA PHE A 182 7.14 8.40 7.18
C PHE A 182 6.14 8.77 6.07
N TYR A 183 5.53 9.98 6.13
CA TYR A 183 4.66 10.45 5.04
C TYR A 183 5.41 10.53 3.71
N LEU A 184 6.64 11.02 3.71
CA LEU A 184 7.46 11.09 2.50
C LEU A 184 7.72 9.68 1.91
N MET A 185 8.00 8.67 2.75
CA MET A 185 8.13 7.29 2.29
C MET A 185 6.81 6.76 1.68
N ILE A 186 5.68 7.00 2.32
CA ILE A 186 4.35 6.66 1.79
C ILE A 186 4.09 7.37 0.47
N LEU A 187 4.48 8.64 0.35
CA LEU A 187 4.32 9.44 -0.87
C LEU A 187 5.08 8.81 -2.04
N GLY A 188 6.37 8.51 -1.87
CA GLY A 188 7.19 7.89 -2.91
C GLY A 188 6.65 6.52 -3.34
N ASN A 189 6.39 5.63 -2.39
CA ASN A 189 5.79 4.33 -2.65
C ASN A 189 4.41 4.45 -3.33
N THR A 190 3.62 5.48 -2.99
CA THR A 190 2.33 5.73 -3.64
C THR A 190 2.52 6.00 -5.14
N PHE A 191 3.50 6.79 -5.51
CA PHE A 191 3.79 7.07 -6.92
C PHE A 191 4.28 5.82 -7.66
N LEU A 192 5.20 5.05 -7.09
CA LEU A 192 5.72 3.84 -7.72
C LEU A 192 4.63 2.78 -7.93
N PHE A 193 3.86 2.46 -6.89
CA PHE A 193 2.77 1.49 -7.00
C PHE A 193 1.62 2.01 -7.87
N GLY A 194 1.36 3.32 -7.82
CA GLY A 194 0.39 3.96 -8.70
C GLY A 194 0.77 3.83 -10.18
N ALA A 195 2.05 4.03 -10.52
CA ALA A 195 2.54 3.81 -11.86
C ALA A 195 2.47 2.32 -12.26
N LEU A 196 2.83 1.40 -11.36
CA LEU A 196 2.70 -0.04 -11.60
C LEU A 196 1.25 -0.43 -11.90
N LYS A 197 0.29 0.13 -11.15
CA LYS A 197 -1.14 -0.10 -11.39
C LYS A 197 -1.57 0.35 -12.78
N GLU A 198 -1.00 1.39 -13.34
CA GLU A 198 -1.30 1.80 -14.72
C GLU A 198 -0.93 0.72 -15.75
N TYR A 199 0.03 -0.17 -15.47
CA TYR A 199 0.38 -1.32 -16.32
C TYR A 199 -0.39 -2.60 -15.97
N SER A 200 -1.10 -2.63 -14.83
CA SER A 200 -1.74 -3.81 -14.27
C SER A 200 -3.25 -3.79 -14.48
N LYS A 201 -3.86 -4.95 -14.69
CA LYS A 201 -5.32 -5.13 -14.75
C LYS A 201 -5.89 -5.44 -13.36
N GLY A 202 -5.29 -6.40 -12.67
CA GLY A 202 -5.62 -6.76 -11.30
C GLY A 202 -4.79 -6.02 -10.26
N ALA A 203 -4.67 -6.59 -9.07
CA ALA A 203 -3.84 -6.09 -7.98
C ALA A 203 -2.52 -6.88 -7.81
N ALA A 204 -2.42 -8.07 -8.40
CA ALA A 204 -1.34 -9.01 -8.13
C ALA A 204 0.08 -8.43 -8.32
N PRO A 205 0.39 -7.61 -9.35
CA PRO A 205 1.71 -7.00 -9.49
C PRO A 205 2.01 -6.00 -8.35
N CYS A 206 1.03 -5.18 -7.94
CA CYS A 206 1.22 -4.23 -6.84
C CYS A 206 1.38 -4.96 -5.51
N ILE A 207 0.59 -6.00 -5.27
CA ILE A 207 0.72 -6.89 -4.11
C ILE A 207 2.14 -7.45 -4.03
N LEU A 208 2.65 -8.02 -5.12
CA LEU A 208 3.99 -8.61 -5.15
C LEU A 208 5.08 -7.57 -4.89
N ALA A 209 4.98 -6.38 -5.50
CA ALA A 209 5.95 -5.31 -5.27
C ALA A 209 5.98 -4.86 -3.80
N HIS A 210 4.80 -4.70 -3.17
CA HIS A 210 4.69 -4.34 -1.76
C HIS A 210 5.26 -5.44 -0.86
N MET A 211 4.88 -6.70 -1.08
CA MET A 211 5.43 -7.84 -0.35
C MET A 211 6.97 -7.89 -0.41
N LEU A 212 7.56 -7.60 -1.57
CA LEU A 212 9.01 -7.59 -1.73
C LEU A 212 9.66 -6.43 -0.97
N ILE A 213 9.07 -5.23 -0.99
CA ILE A 213 9.59 -4.09 -0.20
C ILE A 213 9.58 -4.42 1.28
N ASP A 214 8.47 -4.92 1.81
CA ASP A 214 8.33 -5.24 3.22
C ASP A 214 9.22 -6.40 3.66
N SER A 215 9.38 -7.41 2.80
CA SER A 215 10.25 -8.55 3.11
C SER A 215 11.72 -8.16 3.08
N LEU A 216 12.12 -7.28 2.17
CA LEU A 216 13.49 -6.75 2.13
C LEU A 216 13.79 -5.86 3.35
N ALA A 217 12.78 -5.24 3.97
CA ALA A 217 12.94 -4.47 5.21
C ALA A 217 13.46 -5.34 6.38
N VAL A 218 13.25 -6.66 6.33
CA VAL A 218 13.85 -7.58 7.31
C VAL A 218 15.38 -7.61 7.21
N LEU A 219 15.94 -7.43 6.01
CA LEU A 219 17.39 -7.46 5.77
C LEU A 219 18.02 -6.08 5.87
N MET A 220 17.29 -5.05 5.44
CA MET A 220 17.79 -3.69 5.36
C MET A 220 16.68 -2.66 5.59
N LEU A 221 16.88 -1.80 6.57
CA LEU A 221 15.95 -0.74 6.92
C LEU A 221 16.39 0.57 6.28
N VAL A 222 15.46 1.25 5.62
CA VAL A 222 15.69 2.61 5.16
C VAL A 222 15.69 3.52 6.39
N GLN A 223 16.85 4.11 6.70
CA GLN A 223 17.05 5.04 7.81
C GLN A 223 17.36 6.43 7.25
N SER A 224 16.33 7.27 7.16
CA SER A 224 16.41 8.51 6.42
C SER A 224 16.71 9.71 7.30
N SER A 225 17.76 10.47 6.94
CA SER A 225 17.74 11.90 7.19
C SER A 225 16.69 12.56 6.28
N LEU A 226 16.18 13.73 6.67
CA LEU A 226 15.19 14.44 5.87
C LEU A 226 15.67 14.69 4.43
N THR A 227 16.95 15.03 4.25
CA THR A 227 17.53 15.27 2.93
C THR A 227 17.52 14.01 2.06
N GLN A 228 17.94 12.87 2.61
CA GLN A 228 18.01 11.61 1.88
C GLN A 228 16.62 11.13 1.44
N ILE A 229 15.62 11.21 2.32
CA ILE A 229 14.26 10.81 1.96
C ILE A 229 13.65 11.75 0.91
N ILE A 230 13.91 13.05 0.96
CA ILE A 230 13.45 14.00 -0.08
C ILE A 230 14.06 13.64 -1.43
N LEU A 231 15.36 13.33 -1.50
CA LEU A 231 16.02 12.93 -2.75
C LEU A 231 15.43 11.62 -3.29
N LEU A 232 15.20 10.63 -2.43
CA LEU A 232 14.58 9.37 -2.81
C LEU A 232 13.18 9.61 -3.40
N VAL A 233 12.34 10.36 -2.70
CA VAL A 233 10.96 10.66 -3.13
C VAL A 233 10.90 11.45 -4.43
N ILE A 234 11.79 12.42 -4.63
CA ILE A 234 11.90 13.13 -5.92
C ILE A 234 12.21 12.15 -7.05
N PHE A 235 13.18 11.24 -6.84
CA PHE A 235 13.50 10.22 -7.81
C PHE A 235 12.31 9.31 -8.13
N GLU A 236 11.60 8.84 -7.10
CA GLU A 236 10.42 7.97 -7.23
C GLU A 236 9.28 8.65 -8.00
N ILE A 237 9.01 9.93 -7.70
CA ILE A 237 7.99 10.73 -8.41
C ILE A 237 8.37 10.91 -9.88
N LEU A 238 9.64 11.23 -10.17
CA LEU A 238 10.11 11.40 -11.53
C LEU A 238 10.04 10.09 -12.32
N LEU A 239 10.51 8.99 -11.73
CA LEU A 239 10.44 7.66 -12.35
C LEU A 239 8.99 7.23 -12.63
N ALA A 240 8.12 7.35 -11.63
CA ALA A 240 6.71 6.99 -11.78
C ALA A 240 6.00 7.84 -12.85
N SER A 241 6.26 9.15 -12.87
CA SER A 241 5.71 10.07 -13.86
C SER A 241 6.19 9.74 -15.27
N TRP A 242 7.48 9.41 -15.42
CA TRP A 242 8.06 8.97 -16.69
C TRP A 242 7.43 7.65 -17.17
N LEU A 243 7.31 6.64 -16.29
CA LEU A 243 6.66 5.36 -16.63
C LEU A 243 5.23 5.58 -17.14
N VAL A 244 4.45 6.44 -16.50
CA VAL A 244 3.08 6.74 -16.92
C VAL A 244 3.05 7.53 -18.24
N ALA A 245 4.00 8.41 -18.48
CA ALA A 245 4.12 9.15 -19.74
C ALA A 245 4.43 8.22 -20.92
N VAL A 246 5.43 7.33 -20.75
CA VAL A 246 5.82 6.34 -21.78
C VAL A 246 4.67 5.38 -22.12
N ARG A 247 3.87 4.99 -21.13
CA ARG A 247 2.72 4.11 -21.40
C ARG A 247 1.64 4.77 -22.27
N LYS A 248 1.53 6.10 -22.22
CA LYS A 248 0.50 6.87 -22.95
C LYS A 248 0.95 7.29 -24.36
N SER A 249 2.27 7.23 -24.64
CA SER A 249 2.86 7.47 -25.96
C SER A 249 2.67 6.25 -26.88
#